data_a4030968a054fa2e1723dc6011c1585a
#
_entry.id   a4030968a054fa2e1723dc6011c1585a
#
_cell.length_a   1.000
_cell.length_b   1.000
_cell.length_c   1.000
_cell.angle_alpha   90.00
_cell.angle_beta   90.00
_cell.angle_gamma   90.00
#
_symmetry.space_group_name_H-M   'P 1'
#
loop_
_entity.id
_entity.type
_entity.pdbx_description
1 polymer ?
#
loop_
_entity_poly.entity_id
_entity_poly.type
_entity_poly.pdbx_seq_one_letter_code
_entity_poly.pdbx_strand_id
1 'polypeptide(L)' 'MCVGGKVLRLDKFLKNTGIIKRRTLAQEVIKGGRVFINGRPAKPSTDVKDGDIIVVNLPKRKVKVKVVGEGGFEILEESR' A
#
# COMPACT_ATOMS: atom_id res chain seq x y z
N MET A 1 -8.11 11.38 22.56
CA MET A 1 -7.58 11.17 22.07
C MET A 1 -7.28 10.91 21.17
N CYS A 2 -7.36 11.09 20.87
CA CYS A 2 -6.99 10.88 19.97
C CYS A 2 -6.26 10.14 19.65
N VAL A 3 -6.53 9.80 19.41
CA VAL A 3 -5.94 8.95 18.82
C VAL A 3 -4.75 9.24 18.14
N GLY A 4 -3.74 8.82 18.50
CA GLY A 4 -2.52 9.04 17.83
C GLY A 4 -2.57 8.50 16.45
N GLY A 5 -2.25 9.25 15.49
CA GLY A 5 -2.06 8.80 14.15
C GLY A 5 -3.30 8.28 13.46
N LYS A 6 -3.49 8.66 12.24
CA LYS A 6 -4.58 8.14 11.46
C LYS A 6 -4.18 6.82 10.83
N VAL A 7 -5.04 5.84 10.99
CA VAL A 7 -4.83 4.56 10.36
C VAL A 7 -5.49 4.60 8.99
N LEU A 8 -4.75 4.25 7.97
CA LEU A 8 -5.23 4.26 6.60
C LEU A 8 -5.30 2.84 6.08
N ARG A 9 -6.41 2.48 5.45
CA ARG A 9 -6.56 1.14 4.89
C ARG A 9 -5.67 1.00 3.65
N LEU A 10 -5.14 -0.18 3.45
CA LEU A 10 -4.22 -0.44 2.35
C LEU A 10 -4.82 -0.13 0.98
N ASP A 11 -6.07 -0.53 0.75
CA ASP A 11 -6.73 -0.27 -0.53
C ASP A 11 -6.83 1.23 -0.80
N LYS A 12 -7.16 2.01 0.21
CA LYS A 12 -7.25 3.45 0.08
C LYS A 12 -5.87 4.07 -0.09
N PHE A 13 -4.89 3.56 0.61
CA PHE A 13 -3.51 4.03 0.50
C PHE A 13 -2.99 3.87 -0.93
N LEU A 14 -3.20 2.70 -1.53
CA LEU A 14 -2.73 2.44 -2.88
C LEU A 14 -3.40 3.36 -3.89
N LYS A 15 -4.66 3.69 -3.68
CA LYS A 15 -5.35 4.64 -4.54
C LYS A 15 -4.80 6.06 -4.35
N ASN A 16 -4.58 6.47 -3.10
CA ASN A 16 -4.09 7.81 -2.80
C ASN A 16 -2.69 8.06 -3.34
N THR A 17 -1.84 7.04 -3.36
CA THR A 17 -0.48 7.16 -3.88
C THR A 17 -0.44 7.23 -5.41
N GLY A 18 -1.53 6.86 -6.06
CA GLY A 18 -1.58 6.82 -7.52
C GLY A 18 -0.96 5.55 -8.12
N ILE A 19 -0.48 4.64 -7.28
CA ILE A 19 0.08 3.38 -7.77
C ILE A 19 -1.01 2.59 -8.47
N ILE A 20 -2.20 2.56 -7.88
CA ILE A 20 -3.37 1.92 -8.47
C ILE A 20 -4.48 2.97 -8.51
N LYS A 21 -4.94 3.29 -9.69
CA LYS A 21 -5.91 4.37 -9.88
C LYS A 21 -7.32 4.00 -9.45
N ARG A 22 -7.66 2.73 -9.46
CA ARG A 22 -9.01 2.27 -9.12
C ARG A 22 -9.00 1.46 -7.84
N ARG A 23 -9.91 1.79 -6.93
CA ARG A 23 -10.02 1.08 -5.66
C ARG A 23 -10.35 -0.40 -5.88
N THR A 24 -11.22 -0.68 -6.85
CA THR A 24 -11.58 -2.07 -7.16
C THR A 24 -10.36 -2.87 -7.58
N LEU A 25 -9.53 -2.28 -8.43
CA LEU A 25 -8.30 -2.93 -8.88
C LEU A 25 -7.35 -3.14 -7.71
N ALA A 26 -7.27 -2.16 -6.81
CA ALA A 26 -6.43 -2.29 -5.63
C ALA A 26 -6.86 -3.50 -4.79
N GLN A 27 -8.17 -3.64 -4.57
CA GLN A 27 -8.68 -4.76 -3.81
C GLN A 27 -8.38 -6.10 -4.49
N GLU A 28 -8.53 -6.17 -5.81
CA GLU A 28 -8.23 -7.39 -6.55
C GLU A 28 -6.76 -7.78 -6.45
N VAL A 29 -5.87 -6.81 -6.59
CA VAL A 29 -4.43 -7.07 -6.50
C VAL A 29 -4.07 -7.55 -5.11
N ILE A 30 -4.63 -6.93 -4.09
CA ILE A 30 -4.36 -7.31 -2.71
C ILE A 30 -4.90 -8.72 -2.42
N LYS A 31 -6.14 -8.99 -2.82
CA LYS A 31 -6.76 -10.29 -2.62
C LYS A 31 -6.03 -11.40 -3.36
N GLY A 32 -5.42 -11.06 -4.48
CA GLY A 32 -4.64 -12.01 -5.26
C GLY A 32 -3.29 -12.35 -4.65
N GLY A 33 -2.95 -11.78 -3.50
CA GLY A 33 -1.68 -12.05 -2.84
C GLY A 33 -0.50 -11.36 -3.48
N ARG A 34 -0.76 -10.28 -4.20
CA ARG A 34 0.30 -9.54 -4.91
C ARG A 34 0.83 -8.33 -4.16
N VAL A 35 0.23 -8.01 -3.02
CA VAL A 35 0.66 -6.88 -2.19
C VAL A 35 1.16 -7.41 -0.86
N PHE A 36 2.33 -6.93 -0.46
CA PHE A 36 2.95 -7.35 0.79
C PHE A 36 3.24 -6.13 1.66
N ILE A 37 3.06 -6.30 2.96
CA ILE A 37 3.45 -5.30 3.95
C ILE A 37 4.49 -5.92 4.85
N ASN A 38 5.67 -5.31 4.90
CA ASN A 38 6.78 -5.79 5.73
C ASN A 38 7.11 -7.27 5.46
N GLY A 39 6.98 -7.68 4.19
CA GLY A 39 7.29 -9.04 3.80
C GLY A 39 6.18 -10.06 4.00
N ARG A 40 4.99 -9.61 4.40
CA ARG A 40 3.85 -10.49 4.64
C ARG A 40 2.71 -10.16 3.68
N PRO A 41 1.96 -11.18 3.23
CA PRO A 41 0.80 -10.92 2.39
C PRO A 41 -0.19 -9.99 3.10
N ALA A 42 -0.69 -9.00 2.39
CA ALA A 42 -1.59 -8.01 2.94
C ALA A 42 -3.04 -8.28 2.54
N LYS A 43 -3.96 -7.68 3.28
CA LYS A 43 -5.40 -7.74 2.97
C LYS A 43 -5.88 -6.33 2.67
N PRO A 44 -7.00 -6.17 1.92
CA PRO A 44 -7.51 -4.84 1.62
C PRO A 44 -7.82 -4.02 2.86
N SER A 45 -8.23 -4.67 3.93
CA SER A 45 -8.55 -4.00 5.18
C SER A 45 -7.35 -3.82 6.11
N THR A 46 -6.16 -4.24 5.67
CA THR A 46 -4.96 -4.09 6.48
C THR A 46 -4.65 -2.61 6.70
N ASP A 47 -4.33 -2.27 7.93
CA ASP A 47 -3.99 -0.89 8.28
C ASP A 47 -2.54 -0.59 7.91
N VAL A 48 -2.33 0.59 7.37
CA VAL A 48 -1.01 1.06 6.96
C VAL A 48 -0.55 2.12 7.95
N LYS A 49 0.67 1.98 8.43
CA LYS A 49 1.24 2.89 9.42
C LYS A 49 2.57 3.47 8.93
N ASP A 50 2.97 4.56 9.56
CA ASP A 50 4.27 5.17 9.29
C ASP A 50 5.38 4.12 9.45
N GLY A 51 6.26 4.05 8.49
CA GLY A 51 7.39 3.11 8.53
C GLY A 51 7.12 1.77 7.86
N ASP A 52 5.87 1.50 7.47
CA ASP A 52 5.54 0.24 6.80
C ASP A 52 6.11 0.23 5.39
N ILE A 53 6.64 -0.91 5.00
CA ILE A 53 7.16 -1.11 3.64
C ILE A 53 6.13 -1.92 2.87
N ILE A 54 5.63 -1.36 1.78
CA ILE A 54 4.61 -2.00 0.97
C ILE A 54 5.19 -2.34 -0.39
N VAL A 55 5.05 -3.60 -0.78
CA VAL A 55 5.49 -4.08 -2.09
C VAL A 55 4.26 -4.43 -2.90
N VAL A 56 4.13 -3.84 -4.07
CA VAL A 56 3.01 -4.10 -4.96
C VAL A 56 3.54 -4.76 -6.22
N ASN A 57 3.12 -5.99 -6.46
CA ASN A 57 3.50 -6.73 -7.67
C ASN A 57 2.39 -6.62 -8.70
N LEU A 58 2.59 -5.76 -9.68
CA LEU A 58 1.63 -5.60 -10.77
C LEU A 58 2.12 -6.37 -11.99
N PRO A 59 1.21 -6.80 -12.87
CA PRO A 59 1.62 -7.54 -14.07
C PRO A 59 2.63 -6.81 -14.93
N LYS A 60 2.57 -5.49 -14.95
CA LYS A 60 3.44 -4.68 -15.80
C LYS A 60 4.55 -3.98 -15.04
N ARG A 61 4.50 -3.97 -13.72
CA ARG A 61 5.54 -3.28 -12.92
C ARG A 61 5.49 -3.75 -11.47
N LYS A 62 6.58 -3.52 -10.79
CA LYS A 62 6.71 -3.82 -9.37
C LYS A 62 7.08 -2.53 -8.67
N VAL A 63 6.36 -2.19 -7.63
CA VAL A 63 6.60 -0.94 -6.90
C VAL A 63 6.81 -1.25 -5.42
N LYS A 64 7.84 -0.65 -4.85
CA LYS A 64 8.11 -0.77 -3.42
C LYS A 64 8.07 0.62 -2.82
N VAL A 65 7.23 0.83 -1.84
CA VAL A 65 7.08 2.13 -1.21
C VAL A 65 7.16 2.03 0.30
N LYS A 66 7.61 3.10 0.91
CA LYS A 66 7.64 3.21 2.36
C LYS A 66 6.63 4.26 2.79
N VAL A 67 5.85 3.95 3.80
CA VAL A 67 4.88 4.89 4.34
C VAL A 67 5.59 5.91 5.21
N VAL A 68 5.38 7.17 4.94
CA VAL A 68 5.99 8.26 5.68
C VAL A 68 4.90 9.17 6.25
N GLY A 69 4.77 9.20 7.55
CA GLY A 69 3.77 10.03 8.22
C GLY A 69 2.35 9.60 7.91
N GLU A 70 1.43 10.54 8.02
CA GLU A 70 0.02 10.28 7.78
C GLU A 70 -0.31 10.45 6.31
N GLY A 71 -0.48 9.35 5.61
CA GLY A 71 -0.86 9.39 4.20
C GLY A 71 0.26 9.73 3.23
N GLY A 72 1.46 9.96 3.72
CA GLY A 72 2.60 10.20 2.85
C GLY A 72 3.27 8.89 2.45
N PHE A 73 4.13 8.96 1.44
CA PHE A 73 4.85 7.78 0.99
C PHE A 73 6.12 8.16 0.26
N GLU A 74 7.06 7.23 0.20
CA GLU A 74 8.29 7.40 -0.52
C GLU A 74 8.50 6.15 -1.37
N ILE A 75 8.73 6.34 -2.67
CA ILE A 75 8.98 5.22 -3.55
C ILE A 75 10.43 4.79 -3.39
N LEU A 76 10.64 3.58 -2.90
CA LEU A 76 11.97 3.03 -2.69
C LEU A 76 12.48 2.34 -3.94
N GLU A 77 11.59 1.69 -4.68
CA GLU A 77 11.98 0.95 -5.86
C GLU A 77 10.79 0.84 -6.79
N GLU A 78 11.01 1.01 -8.06
CA GLU A 78 9.99 0.82 -9.06
C GLU A 78 10.65 0.16 -10.27
N SER A 79 10.08 -0.97 -10.68
CA SER A 79 10.61 -1.76 -11.78
C SER A 79 9.50 -2.02 -12.79
N ARG A 80 9.80 -1.96 -14.04
CA ARG A 80 8.85 -2.21 -15.13
C ARG A 80 9.17 -3.50 -15.85
#